data_f24356bb5d7b9a464bdbd5dd1c1f8b18
#
_entry.id   f24356bb5d7b9a464bdbd5dd1c1f8b18
#
_cell.length_a   1.000
_cell.length_b   1.000
_cell.length_c   1.000
_cell.angle_alpha   90.00
_cell.angle_beta   90.00
_cell.angle_gamma   90.00
#
_symmetry.space_group_name_H-M   'P 1'
#
loop_
_entity.id
_entity.type
_entity.pdbx_description
1 polymer ?
#
loop_
_entity_poly.entity_id
_entity_poly.type
_entity_poly.pdbx_seq_one_letter_code
_entity_poly.pdbx_strand_id
1 'polypeptide(L)'
;VFLLLFVTLLAGLYPSLYIARFNASQIFRGGVNYGGTNLFSRVLLGMQILIAFITVSASFGFAKNAEFQRDFNLGFNQNNIIGLWTSESDFSTIRDAVSAIPDVDKTAGSVGHLGYSWRNLGVEADGIIKETNFIQTGDHYLDVMGVKLLTGRDFNHNNDSDVNKSMIISEKLCAEYGWTKDNAIGKQLRVDTILYSVIGVTKDLYVGGFFNNID
;
A
#
# COMPACT_ATOMS: atom_id res chain seq x y z
N VAL A 1 16.11 -0.38 26.37
CA VAL A 1 17.08 -0.51 27.51
C VAL A 1 16.67 -1.67 28.42
N PHE A 2 15.42 -1.75 28.88
CA PHE A 2 14.95 -2.81 29.79
C PHE A 2 15.12 -4.22 29.21
N LEU A 3 14.75 -4.44 27.95
CA LEU A 3 14.90 -5.72 27.26
C LEU A 3 16.37 -6.15 27.18
N LEU A 4 17.27 -5.21 26.91
CA LEU A 4 18.71 -5.46 26.80
C LEU A 4 19.30 -5.87 28.14
N LEU A 5 18.94 -5.18 29.24
CA LEU A 5 19.31 -5.56 30.57
C LEU A 5 18.80 -6.94 30.98
N PHE A 6 17.55 -7.23 30.65
CA PHE A 6 16.91 -8.53 30.91
C PHE A 6 17.63 -9.68 30.19
N VAL A 7 17.91 -9.51 28.89
CA VAL A 7 18.63 -10.52 28.10
C VAL A 7 20.06 -10.71 28.59
N THR A 8 20.79 -9.63 28.93
CA THR A 8 22.16 -9.70 29.46
C THR A 8 22.20 -10.41 30.80
N LEU A 9 21.22 -10.14 31.67
CA LEU A 9 21.11 -10.77 32.97
C LEU A 9 20.86 -12.28 32.86
N LEU A 10 19.92 -12.67 31.99
CA LEU A 10 19.61 -14.08 31.72
C LEU A 10 20.80 -14.82 31.09
N ALA A 11 21.45 -14.21 30.10
CA ALA A 11 22.62 -14.81 29.43
C ALA A 11 23.83 -14.97 30.33
N GLY A 12 24.02 -14.04 31.28
CA GLY A 12 25.14 -14.08 32.21
C GLY A 12 24.90 -14.92 33.48
N LEU A 13 23.66 -15.03 33.95
CA LEU A 13 23.28 -15.66 35.21
C LEU A 13 23.51 -17.18 35.16
N TYR A 14 23.16 -17.84 34.08
CA TYR A 14 23.31 -19.29 33.92
C TYR A 14 24.82 -19.72 33.95
N PRO A 15 25.71 -19.16 33.12
CA PRO A 15 27.13 -19.52 33.17
C PRO A 15 27.78 -19.20 34.53
N SER A 16 27.42 -18.06 35.15
CA SER A 16 28.01 -17.66 36.44
C SER A 16 27.62 -18.61 37.59
N LEU A 17 26.35 -19.00 37.67
CA LEU A 17 25.86 -19.99 38.66
C LEU A 17 26.43 -21.39 38.40
N TYR A 18 26.62 -21.76 37.13
CA TYR A 18 27.22 -23.03 36.77
C TYR A 18 28.68 -23.09 37.22
N ILE A 19 29.47 -22.06 36.94
CA ILE A 19 30.89 -21.98 37.34
C ILE A 19 31.03 -21.91 38.87
N ALA A 20 30.15 -21.17 39.55
CA ALA A 20 30.17 -21.00 41.01
C ALA A 20 29.95 -22.35 41.77
N ARG A 21 29.41 -23.39 41.14
CA ARG A 21 29.22 -24.71 41.74
C ARG A 21 30.48 -25.60 41.72
N PHE A 22 31.52 -25.18 41.02
CA PHE A 22 32.78 -25.94 41.01
C PHE A 22 33.70 -25.53 42.16
N ASN A 23 34.11 -26.51 42.98
CA ASN A 23 35.10 -26.29 44.02
C ASN A 23 36.50 -26.11 43.37
N ALA A 24 37.14 -24.97 43.66
CA ALA A 24 38.46 -24.64 43.14
C ALA A 24 39.50 -25.74 43.37
N SER A 25 39.40 -26.50 44.47
CA SER A 25 40.29 -27.64 44.79
C SER A 25 40.13 -28.82 43.84
N GLN A 26 38.98 -29.06 43.23
CA GLN A 26 38.75 -30.13 42.24
C GLN A 26 39.32 -29.78 40.87
N ILE A 27 39.33 -28.49 40.52
CA ILE A 27 39.92 -28.03 39.26
C ILE A 27 41.41 -28.23 39.22
N PHE A 28 42.10 -27.95 40.32
CA PHE A 28 43.56 -28.11 40.44
C PHE A 28 44.01 -29.58 40.52
N ARG A 29 43.14 -30.50 40.91
CA ARG A 29 43.46 -31.94 40.97
C ARG A 29 43.23 -32.71 39.66
N GLY A 30 42.92 -32.05 38.57
CA GLY A 30 42.77 -32.67 37.23
C GLY A 30 41.61 -33.66 37.09
N GLY A 31 40.68 -33.70 38.07
CA GLY A 31 39.59 -34.65 38.12
C GLY A 31 38.29 -34.19 37.40
N VAL A 32 38.29 -33.04 36.76
CA VAL A 32 37.11 -32.54 36.06
C VAL A 32 37.21 -32.93 34.60
N ASN A 33 36.50 -34.00 34.21
CA ASN A 33 36.30 -34.34 32.82
C ASN A 33 35.37 -33.30 32.19
N TYR A 34 35.95 -32.30 31.50
CA TYR A 34 35.20 -31.28 30.73
C TYR A 34 34.57 -31.85 29.44
N GLY A 35 34.56 -33.18 29.26
CA GLY A 35 34.17 -33.86 28.02
C GLY A 35 32.73 -34.28 27.88
N GLY A 36 31.81 -33.87 28.77
CA GLY A 36 30.38 -34.18 28.63
C GLY A 36 29.64 -33.10 27.88
N THR A 37 29.38 -33.29 26.59
CA THR A 37 28.43 -32.42 25.86
C THR A 37 27.04 -32.61 26.45
N ASN A 38 26.63 -31.74 27.35
CA ASN A 38 25.31 -31.77 27.96
C ASN A 38 24.23 -31.70 26.86
N LEU A 39 23.26 -32.63 26.88
CA LEU A 39 22.12 -32.62 25.98
C LEU A 39 21.44 -31.23 25.90
N PHE A 40 21.35 -30.58 27.04
CA PHE A 40 20.81 -29.22 27.15
C PHE A 40 21.57 -28.20 26.26
N SER A 41 22.91 -28.19 26.28
CA SER A 41 23.71 -27.29 25.45
C SER A 41 23.54 -27.60 23.96
N ARG A 42 23.40 -28.85 23.58
CA ARG A 42 23.15 -29.25 22.17
C ARG A 42 21.76 -28.76 21.72
N VAL A 43 20.73 -28.94 22.55
CA VAL A 43 19.37 -28.47 22.25
C VAL A 43 19.34 -26.98 22.14
N LEU A 44 20.00 -26.27 23.07
CA LEU A 44 20.06 -24.81 23.05
C LEU A 44 20.76 -24.27 21.79
N LEU A 45 21.88 -24.88 21.41
CA LEU A 45 22.60 -24.57 20.16
C LEU A 45 21.72 -24.85 18.93
N GLY A 46 21.03 -25.98 18.91
CA GLY A 46 20.09 -26.33 17.83
C GLY A 46 18.96 -25.31 17.70
N MET A 47 18.37 -24.87 18.83
CA MET A 47 17.35 -23.83 18.83
C MET A 47 17.88 -22.47 18.34
N GLN A 48 19.10 -22.09 18.74
CA GLN A 48 19.72 -20.84 18.26
C GLN A 48 19.92 -20.87 16.74
N ILE A 49 20.43 -21.96 16.19
CA ILE A 49 20.61 -22.14 14.73
C ILE A 49 19.26 -22.10 14.02
N LEU A 50 18.24 -22.76 14.56
CA LEU A 50 16.89 -22.76 14.00
C LEU A 50 16.31 -21.34 13.94
N ILE A 51 16.39 -20.59 15.04
CA ILE A 51 15.91 -19.21 15.12
C ILE A 51 16.68 -18.32 14.14
N ALA A 52 18.00 -18.46 14.08
CA ALA A 52 18.83 -17.71 13.14
C ALA A 52 18.43 -18.00 11.69
N PHE A 53 18.21 -19.27 11.34
CA PHE A 53 17.78 -19.68 10.01
C PHE A 53 16.41 -19.11 9.66
N ILE A 54 15.42 -19.19 10.56
CA ILE A 54 14.09 -18.60 10.38
C ILE A 54 14.19 -17.09 10.17
N THR A 55 14.99 -16.40 10.98
CA THR A 55 15.14 -14.93 10.91
C THR A 55 15.76 -14.51 9.58
N VAL A 56 16.81 -15.19 9.13
CA VAL A 56 17.46 -14.91 7.85
C VAL A 56 16.50 -15.17 6.69
N SER A 57 15.80 -16.30 6.72
CA SER A 57 14.82 -16.65 5.67
C SER A 57 13.67 -15.64 5.61
N ALA A 58 13.13 -15.23 6.75
CA ALA A 58 12.09 -14.23 6.83
C ALA A 58 12.59 -12.86 6.31
N SER A 59 13.80 -12.46 6.70
CA SER A 59 14.39 -11.19 6.24
C SER A 59 14.56 -11.17 4.72
N PHE A 60 15.00 -12.29 4.14
CA PHE A 60 15.10 -12.41 2.69
C PHE A 60 13.73 -12.33 2.00
N GLY A 61 12.72 -12.98 2.57
CA GLY A 61 11.33 -12.91 2.10
C GLY A 61 10.79 -11.47 2.13
N PHE A 62 11.00 -10.76 3.24
CA PHE A 62 10.59 -9.34 3.35
C PHE A 62 11.33 -8.43 2.36
N ALA A 63 12.63 -8.63 2.17
CA ALA A 63 13.40 -7.85 1.21
C ALA A 63 12.89 -8.05 -0.23
N LYS A 64 12.62 -9.29 -0.63
CA LYS A 64 12.05 -9.60 -1.95
C LYS A 64 10.62 -9.06 -2.12
N ASN A 65 9.81 -9.13 -1.09
CA ASN A 65 8.47 -8.55 -1.11
C ASN A 65 8.52 -7.03 -1.24
N ALA A 66 9.43 -6.35 -0.53
CA ALA A 66 9.60 -4.90 -0.63
C ALA A 66 10.08 -4.48 -2.04
N GLU A 67 11.00 -5.24 -2.64
CA GLU A 67 11.44 -5.03 -4.03
C GLU A 67 10.26 -5.16 -5.01
N PHE A 68 9.48 -6.24 -4.88
CA PHE A 68 8.28 -6.47 -5.68
C PHE A 68 7.27 -5.32 -5.56
N GLN A 69 6.97 -4.87 -4.32
CA GLN A 69 6.03 -3.77 -4.09
C GLN A 69 6.52 -2.45 -4.68
N ARG A 70 7.81 -2.18 -4.59
CA ARG A 70 8.41 -0.95 -5.14
C ARG A 70 8.30 -0.88 -6.66
N ASP A 71 8.53 -2.00 -7.34
CA ASP A 71 8.60 -2.07 -8.79
C ASP A 71 7.23 -2.39 -9.43
N PHE A 72 6.21 -2.62 -8.61
CA PHE A 72 4.88 -2.96 -9.08
C PHE A 72 4.16 -1.74 -9.68
N ASN A 73 3.57 -1.94 -10.85
CA ASN A 73 2.79 -0.91 -11.51
C ASN A 73 1.34 -0.86 -10.97
N LEU A 74 1.03 0.15 -10.19
CA LEU A 74 -0.31 0.36 -9.63
C LEU A 74 -1.33 0.89 -10.65
N GLY A 75 -0.91 1.12 -11.90
CA GLY A 75 -1.76 1.68 -12.95
C GLY A 75 -1.70 3.21 -13.03
N PHE A 76 -0.99 3.87 -12.13
CA PHE A 76 -0.79 5.32 -12.12
C PHE A 76 0.64 5.70 -11.76
N ASN A 77 1.04 6.93 -12.09
CA ASN A 77 2.37 7.45 -11.81
C ASN A 77 2.50 7.85 -10.32
N GLN A 78 3.59 7.44 -9.69
CA GLN A 78 3.92 7.81 -8.31
C GLN A 78 5.15 8.70 -8.20
N ASN A 79 5.85 8.91 -9.32
CA ASN A 79 7.10 9.66 -9.32
C ASN A 79 6.84 11.13 -9.63
N ASN A 80 7.55 12.01 -8.94
CA ASN A 80 7.49 13.46 -9.13
C ASN A 80 6.10 14.07 -8.91
N ILE A 81 5.28 13.45 -8.06
CA ILE A 81 3.96 13.97 -7.66
C ILE A 81 4.04 14.43 -6.21
N ILE A 82 3.57 15.64 -5.97
CA ILE A 82 3.45 16.22 -4.64
C ILE A 82 1.97 16.46 -4.37
N GLY A 83 1.44 15.81 -3.33
CA GLY A 83 0.08 16.03 -2.83
C GLY A 83 0.07 17.12 -1.77
N LEU A 84 -0.77 18.13 -1.96
CA LEU A 84 -1.02 19.19 -0.98
C LEU A 84 -2.46 19.10 -0.49
N TRP A 85 -2.65 19.15 0.82
CA TRP A 85 -3.97 19.17 1.43
C TRP A 85 -4.44 20.62 1.57
N THR A 86 -5.62 20.92 1.08
CA THR A 86 -6.19 22.26 1.13
C THR A 86 -7.68 22.18 1.44
N SER A 87 -8.23 23.27 1.94
CA SER A 87 -9.69 23.45 2.00
C SER A 87 -10.24 23.77 0.61
N GLU A 88 -11.52 23.53 0.40
CA GLU A 88 -12.18 23.87 -0.85
C GLU A 88 -12.09 25.38 -1.15
N SER A 89 -12.20 26.22 -0.12
CA SER A 89 -12.11 27.68 -0.24
C SER A 89 -10.75 28.17 -0.71
N ASP A 90 -9.67 27.45 -0.37
CA ASP A 90 -8.30 27.88 -0.65
C ASP A 90 -7.73 27.22 -1.90
N PHE A 91 -8.45 26.25 -2.46
CA PHE A 91 -7.98 25.42 -3.58
C PHE A 91 -7.53 26.27 -4.78
N SER A 92 -8.36 27.21 -5.23
CA SER A 92 -8.04 28.05 -6.39
C SER A 92 -6.79 28.90 -6.16
N THR A 93 -6.68 29.50 -4.98
CA THR A 93 -5.54 30.35 -4.61
C THR A 93 -4.23 29.53 -4.57
N ILE A 94 -4.27 28.36 -3.94
CA ILE A 94 -3.11 27.48 -3.84
C ILE A 94 -2.75 26.92 -5.21
N ARG A 95 -3.70 26.45 -5.99
CA ARG A 95 -3.49 25.98 -7.36
C ARG A 95 -2.78 27.03 -8.21
N ASP A 96 -3.28 28.25 -8.19
CA ASP A 96 -2.72 29.34 -9.02
C ASP A 96 -1.31 29.73 -8.56
N ALA A 97 -1.06 29.74 -7.24
CA ALA A 97 0.26 29.99 -6.68
C ALA A 97 1.27 28.87 -7.05
N VAL A 98 0.83 27.61 -6.97
CA VAL A 98 1.68 26.44 -7.30
C VAL A 98 1.94 26.37 -8.80
N SER A 99 0.94 26.67 -9.64
CA SER A 99 1.09 26.69 -11.11
C SER A 99 2.03 27.81 -11.61
N ALA A 100 2.28 28.82 -10.78
CA ALA A 100 3.25 29.88 -11.11
C ALA A 100 4.70 29.49 -10.86
N ILE A 101 4.96 28.34 -10.23
CA ILE A 101 6.31 27.84 -9.96
C ILE A 101 6.88 27.22 -11.25
N PRO A 102 8.07 27.66 -11.74
CA PRO A 102 8.61 27.22 -13.03
C PRO A 102 8.87 25.71 -13.14
N ASP A 103 9.13 25.04 -12.01
CA ASP A 103 9.43 23.61 -11.96
C ASP A 103 8.16 22.74 -11.83
N VAL A 104 6.98 23.34 -11.84
CA VAL A 104 5.68 22.63 -11.80
C VAL A 104 5.13 22.54 -13.23
N ASP A 105 5.06 21.34 -13.75
CA ASP A 105 4.55 21.07 -15.10
C ASP A 105 3.02 21.17 -15.16
N LYS A 106 2.34 20.52 -14.20
CA LYS A 106 0.86 20.44 -14.17
C LYS A 106 0.33 20.43 -12.75
N THR A 107 -0.87 20.96 -12.60
CA THR A 107 -1.63 20.92 -11.34
C THR A 107 -3.02 20.34 -11.58
N ALA A 108 -3.52 19.58 -10.62
CA ALA A 108 -4.87 19.02 -10.64
C ALA A 108 -5.45 18.96 -9.23
N GLY A 109 -6.77 18.96 -9.13
CA GLY A 109 -7.47 18.81 -7.85
C GLY A 109 -8.25 17.51 -7.78
N SER A 110 -8.42 17.01 -6.54
CA SER A 110 -9.29 15.87 -6.29
C SER A 110 -9.81 15.86 -4.86
N VAL A 111 -10.97 15.23 -4.65
CA VAL A 111 -11.45 14.85 -3.32
C VAL A 111 -11.20 13.36 -3.18
N GLY A 112 -10.22 13.02 -2.38
CA GLY A 112 -9.54 11.72 -2.38
C GLY A 112 -8.33 11.74 -3.33
N HIS A 113 -7.49 10.71 -3.24
CA HIS A 113 -6.27 10.63 -4.05
C HIS A 113 -5.87 9.18 -4.28
N LEU A 114 -5.50 8.84 -5.51
CA LEU A 114 -5.01 7.51 -5.88
C LEU A 114 -3.83 7.11 -5.00
N GLY A 115 -3.91 5.91 -4.43
CA GLY A 115 -2.89 5.37 -3.53
C GLY A 115 -2.94 5.88 -2.09
N TYR A 116 -3.83 6.84 -1.75
CA TYR A 116 -3.87 7.42 -0.41
C TYR A 116 -5.26 7.47 0.22
N SER A 117 -6.26 7.99 -0.49
CA SER A 117 -7.62 8.14 0.07
C SER A 117 -8.69 8.04 -1.00
N TRP A 118 -9.74 7.30 -0.69
CA TRP A 118 -10.92 7.09 -1.55
C TRP A 118 -12.15 6.88 -0.68
N ARG A 119 -13.32 6.87 -1.30
CA ARG A 119 -14.58 6.48 -0.67
C ARG A 119 -15.05 5.17 -1.29
N ASN A 120 -15.52 4.23 -0.48
CA ASN A 120 -16.19 3.05 -1.01
C ASN A 120 -17.70 3.36 -1.13
N LEU A 121 -18.25 3.24 -2.31
CA LEU A 121 -19.65 3.57 -2.60
C LEU A 121 -20.31 2.46 -3.43
N GLY A 122 -21.60 2.26 -3.17
CA GLY A 122 -22.44 1.44 -4.04
C GLY A 122 -22.78 2.19 -5.32
N VAL A 123 -22.43 1.60 -6.45
CA VAL A 123 -22.80 2.09 -7.78
C VAL A 123 -23.85 1.17 -8.36
N GLU A 124 -24.95 1.71 -8.87
CA GLU A 124 -26.07 0.95 -9.40
C GLU A 124 -26.19 1.12 -10.92
N ALA A 125 -26.33 0.01 -11.63
CA ALA A 125 -26.74 -0.05 -13.03
C ALA A 125 -27.71 -1.20 -13.24
N ASP A 126 -28.79 -0.97 -13.99
CA ASP A 126 -29.79 -1.97 -14.35
C ASP A 126 -30.34 -2.78 -13.14
N GLY A 127 -30.43 -2.13 -11.96
CA GLY A 127 -30.88 -2.75 -10.71
C GLY A 127 -29.82 -3.60 -10.00
N ILE A 128 -28.58 -3.62 -10.48
CA ILE A 128 -27.45 -4.30 -9.85
C ILE A 128 -26.59 -3.27 -9.16
N ILE A 129 -26.31 -3.47 -7.86
CA ILE A 129 -25.41 -2.61 -7.08
C ILE A 129 -24.06 -3.31 -6.94
N LYS A 130 -22.99 -2.58 -7.24
CA LYS A 130 -21.60 -2.99 -7.02
C LYS A 130 -20.91 -1.98 -6.11
N GLU A 131 -20.14 -2.48 -5.16
CA GLU A 131 -19.27 -1.62 -4.35
C GLU A 131 -17.97 -1.38 -5.09
N THR A 132 -17.58 -0.13 -5.19
CA THR A 132 -16.34 0.28 -5.86
C THR A 132 -15.69 1.46 -5.13
N ASN A 133 -14.40 1.64 -5.33
CA ASN A 133 -13.67 2.78 -4.82
C ASN A 133 -13.93 4.00 -5.71
N PHE A 134 -14.28 5.11 -5.09
CA PHE A 134 -14.70 6.33 -5.74
C PHE A 134 -13.82 7.50 -5.34
N ILE A 135 -13.37 8.26 -6.34
CA ILE A 135 -12.59 9.49 -6.18
C ILE A 135 -13.23 10.57 -7.04
N GLN A 136 -13.49 11.74 -6.46
CA GLN A 136 -13.91 12.90 -7.24
C GLN A 136 -12.66 13.60 -7.76
N THR A 137 -12.59 13.80 -9.05
CA THR A 137 -11.42 14.40 -9.71
C THR A 137 -11.82 15.60 -10.53
N GLY A 138 -10.95 16.60 -10.55
CA GLY A 138 -11.04 17.73 -11.47
C GLY A 138 -10.32 17.43 -12.78
N ASP A 139 -10.26 18.47 -13.63
CA ASP A 139 -9.56 18.41 -14.91
C ASP A 139 -8.09 18.03 -14.74
N HIS A 140 -7.56 17.38 -15.75
CA HIS A 140 -6.16 17.01 -15.84
C HIS A 140 -5.67 16.04 -14.75
N TYR A 141 -6.55 15.58 -13.83
CA TYR A 141 -6.14 14.69 -12.76
C TYR A 141 -5.59 13.36 -13.31
N LEU A 142 -6.28 12.76 -14.27
CA LEU A 142 -5.81 11.51 -14.89
C LEU A 142 -4.49 11.71 -15.63
N ASP A 143 -4.32 12.85 -16.27
CA ASP A 143 -3.07 13.19 -16.98
C ASP A 143 -1.90 13.38 -16.00
N VAL A 144 -2.10 14.14 -14.91
CA VAL A 144 -1.10 14.31 -13.83
C VAL A 144 -0.73 12.95 -13.22
N MET A 145 -1.72 12.11 -12.96
CA MET A 145 -1.49 10.78 -12.40
C MET A 145 -1.03 9.75 -13.43
N GLY A 146 -0.90 10.12 -14.71
CA GLY A 146 -0.47 9.23 -15.78
C GLY A 146 -1.43 8.06 -16.03
N VAL A 147 -2.70 8.20 -15.65
CA VAL A 147 -3.75 7.19 -15.89
C VAL A 147 -4.15 7.20 -17.35
N LYS A 148 -4.07 6.05 -18.00
CA LYS A 148 -4.40 5.92 -19.42
C LYS A 148 -5.83 5.44 -19.61
N LEU A 149 -6.58 6.16 -20.43
CA LEU A 149 -7.89 5.72 -20.91
C LEU A 149 -7.73 4.61 -21.96
N LEU A 150 -8.57 3.59 -21.87
CA LEU A 150 -8.71 2.53 -22.88
C LEU A 150 -9.65 2.97 -23.99
N THR A 151 -10.70 3.72 -23.62
CA THR A 151 -11.69 4.26 -24.54
C THR A 151 -12.36 5.48 -23.93
N GLY A 152 -13.02 6.29 -24.74
CA GLY A 152 -13.71 7.50 -24.29
C GLY A 152 -12.79 8.71 -24.17
N ARG A 153 -13.11 9.61 -23.26
CA ARG A 153 -12.40 10.88 -23.04
C ARG A 153 -12.27 11.21 -21.55
N ASP A 154 -11.36 12.11 -21.23
CA ASP A 154 -11.20 12.69 -19.90
C ASP A 154 -12.28 13.77 -19.63
N PHE A 155 -12.35 14.20 -18.38
CA PHE A 155 -13.21 15.28 -17.93
C PHE A 155 -12.84 16.61 -18.60
N ASN A 156 -13.86 17.44 -18.84
CA ASN A 156 -13.68 18.78 -19.38
C ASN A 156 -14.62 19.75 -18.65
N HIS A 157 -14.08 20.62 -17.82
CA HIS A 157 -14.86 21.58 -17.02
C HIS A 157 -15.62 22.60 -17.86
N ASN A 158 -15.21 22.82 -19.11
CA ASN A 158 -15.97 23.70 -20.03
C ASN A 158 -17.24 23.03 -20.56
N ASN A 159 -17.47 21.77 -20.21
CA ASN A 159 -18.67 21.03 -20.54
C ASN A 159 -19.54 20.85 -19.30
N ASP A 160 -20.65 21.58 -19.22
CA ASP A 160 -21.59 21.52 -18.10
C ASP A 160 -22.09 20.09 -17.82
N SER A 161 -22.11 19.23 -18.84
CA SER A 161 -22.49 17.84 -18.69
C SER A 161 -21.48 17.01 -17.90
N ASP A 162 -20.22 17.47 -17.80
CA ASP A 162 -19.19 16.75 -17.07
C ASP A 162 -19.19 17.13 -15.60
N VAL A 163 -19.64 18.32 -15.28
CA VAL A 163 -19.71 18.78 -13.90
C VAL A 163 -20.75 17.97 -13.13
N ASN A 164 -20.29 17.14 -12.21
CA ASN A 164 -21.13 16.30 -11.32
C ASN A 164 -22.07 15.30 -12.01
N LYS A 165 -21.90 15.01 -13.30
CA LYS A 165 -22.76 14.07 -14.05
C LYS A 165 -22.00 13.09 -14.93
N SER A 166 -20.69 13.14 -14.96
CA SER A 166 -19.85 12.23 -15.73
C SER A 166 -19.01 11.37 -14.84
N MET A 167 -18.75 10.15 -15.28
CA MET A 167 -17.94 9.16 -14.57
C MET A 167 -17.00 8.45 -15.54
N ILE A 168 -15.80 8.18 -15.07
CA ILE A 168 -14.83 7.31 -15.72
C ILE A 168 -14.73 6.06 -14.85
N ILE A 169 -14.82 4.88 -15.45
CA ILE A 169 -14.88 3.60 -14.75
C ILE A 169 -13.72 2.70 -15.15
N SER A 170 -13.40 1.71 -14.32
CA SER A 170 -12.39 0.70 -14.64
C SER A 170 -12.92 -0.38 -15.58
N GLU A 171 -12.02 -1.08 -16.26
CA GLU A 171 -12.34 -2.25 -17.09
C GLU A 171 -13.00 -3.35 -16.26
N LYS A 172 -12.56 -3.54 -15.01
CA LYS A 172 -13.17 -4.48 -14.07
C LYS A 172 -14.63 -4.13 -13.79
N LEU A 173 -14.95 -2.88 -13.45
CA LEU A 173 -16.33 -2.48 -13.19
C LEU A 173 -17.21 -2.65 -14.42
N CYS A 174 -16.69 -2.39 -15.64
CA CYS A 174 -17.37 -2.72 -16.89
C CYS A 174 -17.73 -4.21 -16.95
N ALA A 175 -16.76 -5.08 -16.68
CA ALA A 175 -16.96 -6.53 -16.73
C ALA A 175 -17.98 -7.01 -15.68
N GLU A 176 -18.00 -6.42 -14.51
CA GLU A 176 -18.95 -6.75 -13.44
C GLU A 176 -20.40 -6.44 -13.78
N TYR A 177 -20.64 -5.46 -14.68
CA TYR A 177 -21.97 -5.17 -15.25
C TYR A 177 -22.22 -5.92 -16.57
N GLY A 178 -21.29 -6.78 -17.01
CA GLY A 178 -21.38 -7.48 -18.30
C GLY A 178 -21.20 -6.55 -19.52
N TRP A 179 -20.57 -5.39 -19.32
CA TRP A 179 -20.26 -4.44 -20.38
C TRP A 179 -18.87 -4.69 -20.94
N THR A 180 -18.67 -4.25 -22.17
CA THR A 180 -17.34 -4.12 -22.77
C THR A 180 -16.91 -2.66 -22.70
N LYS A 181 -15.60 -2.39 -22.79
CA LYS A 181 -15.07 -1.02 -22.81
C LYS A 181 -15.71 -0.12 -23.87
N ASP A 182 -16.13 -0.73 -25.03
CA ASP A 182 -16.67 0.03 -26.14
C ASP A 182 -18.17 0.34 -25.97
N ASN A 183 -18.94 -0.56 -25.31
CA ASN A 183 -20.37 -0.35 -25.09
C ASN A 183 -20.69 0.31 -23.73
N ALA A 184 -19.70 0.50 -22.87
CA ALA A 184 -19.86 1.17 -21.59
C ALA A 184 -20.08 2.69 -21.74
N ILE A 185 -19.49 3.29 -22.78
CA ILE A 185 -19.61 4.74 -23.02
C ILE A 185 -21.07 5.10 -23.26
N GLY A 186 -21.55 6.13 -22.53
CA GLY A 186 -22.94 6.60 -22.55
C GLY A 186 -23.90 5.82 -21.67
N LYS A 187 -23.48 4.70 -21.06
CA LYS A 187 -24.26 4.02 -20.02
C LYS A 187 -24.43 4.92 -18.81
N GLN A 188 -25.52 4.69 -18.07
CA GLN A 188 -25.80 5.44 -16.86
C GLN A 188 -25.56 4.60 -15.61
N LEU A 189 -24.92 5.20 -14.65
CA LEU A 189 -24.65 4.67 -13.33
C LEU A 189 -25.26 5.59 -12.29
N ARG A 190 -25.90 5.01 -11.28
CA ARG A 190 -26.43 5.76 -10.14
C ARG A 190 -25.53 5.59 -8.93
N VAL A 191 -25.16 6.71 -8.33
CA VAL A 191 -24.50 6.75 -7.04
C VAL A 191 -25.39 7.58 -6.12
N ASP A 192 -25.91 6.99 -5.08
CA ASP A 192 -26.93 7.57 -4.22
C ASP A 192 -28.16 8.05 -5.04
N THR A 193 -28.35 9.35 -5.16
CA THR A 193 -29.46 9.98 -5.90
C THR A 193 -29.02 10.57 -7.25
N ILE A 194 -27.73 10.53 -7.56
CA ILE A 194 -27.17 11.20 -8.76
C ILE A 194 -26.94 10.16 -9.86
N LEU A 195 -27.39 10.48 -11.07
CA LEU A 195 -27.13 9.72 -12.28
C LEU A 195 -25.88 10.28 -12.98
N TYR A 196 -24.91 9.40 -13.19
CA TYR A 196 -23.69 9.69 -13.91
C TYR A 196 -23.70 9.00 -15.27
N SER A 197 -23.20 9.67 -16.29
CA SER A 197 -22.96 9.10 -17.60
C SER A 197 -21.50 8.65 -17.72
N VAL A 198 -21.27 7.42 -18.17
CA VAL A 198 -19.92 6.92 -18.42
C VAL A 198 -19.34 7.61 -19.64
N ILE A 199 -18.21 8.33 -19.47
CA ILE A 199 -17.53 9.06 -20.54
C ILE A 199 -16.18 8.45 -20.91
N GLY A 200 -15.63 7.58 -20.07
CA GLY A 200 -14.34 6.94 -20.31
C GLY A 200 -14.19 5.65 -19.52
N VAL A 201 -13.30 4.81 -20.00
CA VAL A 201 -12.91 3.56 -19.34
C VAL A 201 -11.40 3.51 -19.20
N THR A 202 -10.91 3.24 -17.99
CA THR A 202 -9.49 3.06 -17.68
C THR A 202 -9.14 1.58 -17.58
N LYS A 203 -7.83 1.28 -17.55
CA LYS A 203 -7.37 0.02 -16.98
C LYS A 203 -7.68 -0.02 -15.50
N ASP A 204 -7.65 -1.23 -14.95
CA ASP A 204 -7.78 -1.43 -13.51
C ASP A 204 -6.65 -0.71 -12.76
N LEU A 205 -7.03 -0.03 -11.68
CA LEU A 205 -6.13 0.73 -10.83
C LEU A 205 -6.08 0.10 -9.45
N TYR A 206 -4.91 0.03 -8.87
CA TYR A 206 -4.72 -0.41 -7.48
C TYR A 206 -4.86 0.80 -6.53
N VAL A 207 -6.07 1.32 -6.38
CA VAL A 207 -6.36 2.56 -5.64
C VAL A 207 -5.89 2.49 -4.19
N GLY A 208 -6.07 1.36 -3.54
CA GLY A 208 -5.66 1.10 -2.15
C GLY A 208 -4.32 0.34 -2.03
N GLY A 209 -3.51 0.31 -3.05
CA GLY A 209 -2.30 -0.50 -3.09
C GLY A 209 -2.62 -2.00 -3.09
N PHE A 210 -1.77 -2.82 -2.45
CA PHE A 210 -1.93 -4.28 -2.41
C PHE A 210 -2.98 -4.79 -1.40
N PHE A 211 -3.51 -3.91 -0.57
CA PHE A 211 -4.41 -4.30 0.52
C PHE A 211 -5.89 -4.28 0.12
N ASN A 212 -6.23 -3.65 -0.99
CA ASN A 212 -7.59 -3.57 -1.49
C ASN A 212 -7.71 -4.23 -2.86
N ASN A 213 -8.94 -4.64 -3.19
CA ASN A 213 -9.24 -5.17 -4.51
C ASN A 213 -8.89 -4.13 -5.60
N ILE A 214 -8.53 -4.65 -6.76
CA ILE A 214 -8.40 -3.87 -8.00
C ILE A 214 -9.75 -3.21 -8.29
N ASP A 215 -9.75 -1.94 -8.59
CA ASP A 215 -10.93 -1.20 -9.00
C ASP A 215 -10.76 -0.57 -10.36
#